data_9df656ce3f54ad2807b535d031355992
#
_entry.id   9df656ce3f54ad2807b535d031355992
#
_cell.length_a   1.000
_cell.length_b   1.000
_cell.length_c   1.000
_cell.angle_alpha   90.00
_cell.angle_beta   90.00
_cell.angle_gamma   90.00
#
_symmetry.space_group_name_H-M   'P 1'
#
loop_
_entity.id
_entity.type
_entity.pdbx_description
1 polymer ?
#
loop_
_entity_poly.entity_id
_entity_poly.type
_entity_poly.pdbx_seq_one_letter_code
_entity_poly.pdbx_strand_id
1 'polypeptide(L)'
;LRRLPPSNRMRTVSDADGTRYLLLKQSSEASLVRDPRTGREQYLDNDQLESVDGESPLVTAASAVDAPVRRLLTATHNDRSLGLLVELVDRGPCSTIELLDSYDLCESDLHGLLAEFRAAGLVEEATSHGERGYDATDLATRAVDQLRTDS
;
A
#
# COMPACT_ATOMS: atom_id res chain seq x y z
N LEU A 1 -3.01 -14.36 -30.46
CA LEU A 1 -3.01 -13.04 -29.80
C LEU A 1 -1.69 -12.36 -29.99
N ARG A 2 -1.72 -11.31 -30.77
CA ARG A 2 -0.52 -10.53 -30.98
C ARG A 2 -0.26 -9.62 -29.79
N ARG A 3 0.94 -9.71 -29.28
CA ARG A 3 1.41 -8.72 -28.34
C ARG A 3 1.74 -7.43 -29.10
N LEU A 4 1.41 -6.30 -28.49
CA LEU A 4 1.84 -5.02 -29.02
C LEU A 4 3.36 -4.97 -29.10
N PRO A 5 3.93 -4.26 -30.10
CA PRO A 5 5.38 -4.07 -30.13
C PRO A 5 5.87 -3.49 -28.81
N PRO A 6 7.07 -3.88 -28.34
CA PRO A 6 7.60 -3.37 -27.09
C PRO A 6 7.60 -1.85 -26.97
N SER A 7 7.80 -1.15 -28.09
CA SER A 7 7.81 0.31 -28.14
C SER A 7 6.48 0.96 -27.81
N ASN A 8 5.36 0.21 -27.94
CA ASN A 8 4.02 0.74 -27.71
C ASN A 8 3.42 0.31 -26.38
N ARG A 9 4.13 -0.51 -25.61
CA ARG A 9 3.64 -0.98 -24.33
C ARG A 9 4.34 -0.26 -23.20
N MET A 10 3.56 0.13 -22.20
CA MET A 10 4.12 0.65 -20.98
C MET A 10 4.97 -0.42 -20.32
N ARG A 11 6.16 -0.06 -19.86
CA ARG A 11 7.09 -0.99 -19.20
C ARG A 11 7.71 -0.34 -17.98
N THR A 12 8.12 -1.19 -17.06
CA THR A 12 8.95 -0.78 -15.94
C THR A 12 10.41 -0.88 -16.33
N VAL A 13 11.16 0.18 -16.08
CA VAL A 13 12.62 0.20 -16.25
C VAL A 13 13.25 0.65 -14.95
N SER A 14 14.53 0.33 -14.76
CA SER A 14 15.28 0.79 -13.59
C SER A 14 16.56 1.47 -14.03
N ASP A 15 17.02 2.42 -13.22
CA ASP A 15 18.32 3.04 -13.43
C ASP A 15 19.41 2.25 -12.69
N ALA A 16 20.66 2.77 -12.71
CA ALA A 16 21.79 2.11 -12.07
C ALA A 16 21.64 1.99 -10.55
N ASP A 17 20.86 2.86 -9.93
CA ASP A 17 20.59 2.84 -8.50
C ASP A 17 19.42 1.93 -8.11
N GLY A 18 18.79 1.29 -9.08
CA GLY A 18 17.64 0.44 -8.86
C GLY A 18 16.31 1.19 -8.75
N THR A 19 16.31 2.50 -9.01
CA THR A 19 15.09 3.29 -9.01
C THR A 19 14.19 2.87 -10.17
N ARG A 20 12.91 2.63 -9.88
CA ARG A 20 11.93 2.19 -10.87
C ARG A 20 11.27 3.39 -11.53
N TYR A 21 11.09 3.30 -12.85
CA TYR A 21 10.40 4.30 -13.65
C TYR A 21 9.45 3.63 -14.60
N LEU A 22 8.45 4.39 -15.06
CA LEU A 22 7.60 3.97 -16.16
C LEU A 22 8.20 4.48 -17.46
N LEU A 23 8.42 3.59 -18.41
CA LEU A 23 8.96 3.95 -19.72
C LEU A 23 7.80 4.43 -20.60
N LEU A 24 7.83 5.73 -20.97
CA LEU A 24 6.77 6.33 -21.77
C LEU A 24 7.08 6.27 -23.25
N LYS A 25 8.33 6.54 -23.62
CA LYS A 25 8.74 6.58 -25.00
C LYS A 25 10.20 6.21 -25.11
N GLN A 26 10.51 5.25 -25.93
CA GLN A 26 11.90 4.85 -26.20
C GLN A 26 12.39 5.50 -27.48
N SER A 27 13.52 6.16 -27.41
CA SER A 27 14.21 6.73 -28.54
C SER A 27 15.59 6.07 -28.70
N SER A 28 16.35 6.43 -29.72
CA SER A 28 17.59 5.74 -30.06
C SER A 28 18.70 5.90 -29.03
N GLU A 29 18.77 7.04 -28.34
CA GLU A 29 19.83 7.33 -27.39
C GLU A 29 19.29 7.55 -25.97
N ALA A 30 18.12 8.15 -25.86
CA ALA A 30 17.50 8.47 -24.58
C ALA A 30 16.03 8.07 -24.60
N SER A 31 15.49 7.82 -23.42
CA SER A 31 14.08 7.45 -23.30
C SER A 31 13.38 8.38 -22.34
N LEU A 32 12.10 8.66 -22.64
CA LEU A 32 11.26 9.46 -21.76
C LEU A 32 10.67 8.53 -20.71
N VAL A 33 10.92 8.86 -19.45
CA VAL A 33 10.42 8.08 -18.32
C VAL A 33 9.67 9.00 -17.36
N ARG A 34 8.78 8.39 -16.59
CA ARG A 34 8.06 9.11 -15.51
C ARG A 34 8.40 8.46 -14.18
N ASP A 35 8.77 9.30 -13.22
CA ASP A 35 8.95 8.86 -11.84
C ASP A 35 7.57 8.71 -11.21
N PRO A 36 7.13 7.50 -10.83
CA PRO A 36 5.80 7.32 -10.27
C PRO A 36 5.56 8.07 -8.97
N ARG A 37 6.62 8.32 -8.20
CA ARG A 37 6.50 8.99 -6.90
C ARG A 37 6.21 10.47 -7.01
N THR A 38 6.67 11.12 -8.06
CA THR A 38 6.53 12.56 -8.25
C THR A 38 5.66 12.94 -9.42
N GLY A 39 5.45 12.01 -10.36
CA GLY A 39 4.77 12.27 -11.61
C GLY A 39 5.62 13.01 -12.64
N ARG A 40 6.89 13.28 -12.34
CA ARG A 40 7.76 14.04 -13.22
C ARG A 40 8.27 13.18 -14.36
N GLU A 41 8.27 13.76 -15.56
CA GLU A 41 8.80 13.12 -16.74
C GLU A 41 10.17 13.70 -17.05
N GLN A 42 11.06 12.85 -17.49
CA GLN A 42 12.42 13.27 -17.87
C GLN A 42 13.00 12.29 -18.87
N TYR A 43 13.98 12.76 -19.63
CA TYR A 43 14.75 11.89 -20.50
C TYR A 43 15.97 11.36 -19.76
N LEU A 44 16.18 10.06 -19.84
CA LEU A 44 17.38 9.40 -19.33
C LEU A 44 18.05 8.63 -20.46
N ASP A 45 19.38 8.58 -20.44
CA ASP A 45 20.14 7.83 -21.44
C ASP A 45 19.78 6.35 -21.38
N ASN A 46 19.61 5.74 -22.55
CA ASN A 46 19.29 4.31 -22.63
C ASN A 46 20.34 3.45 -21.96
N ASP A 47 21.61 3.86 -21.96
CA ASP A 47 22.69 3.13 -21.34
C ASP A 47 22.55 3.03 -19.81
N GLN A 48 21.75 3.91 -19.21
CA GLN A 48 21.52 3.95 -17.77
C GLN A 48 20.27 3.21 -17.36
N LEU A 49 19.52 2.68 -18.32
CA LEU A 49 18.22 2.04 -18.08
C LEU A 49 18.29 0.56 -18.41
N GLU A 50 17.63 -0.23 -17.56
CA GLU A 50 17.43 -1.66 -17.80
C GLU A 50 15.95 -1.98 -17.71
N SER A 51 15.46 -2.85 -18.61
CA SER A 51 14.10 -3.36 -18.51
C SER A 51 13.98 -4.27 -17.30
N VAL A 52 12.89 -4.12 -16.57
CA VAL A 52 12.59 -5.01 -15.45
C VAL A 52 11.50 -5.96 -15.90
N ASP A 53 11.92 -7.13 -16.38
CA ASP A 53 11.00 -8.14 -16.90
C ASP A 53 10.19 -8.75 -15.77
N GLY A 54 8.91 -8.98 -16.04
CA GLY A 54 8.01 -9.59 -15.08
C GLY A 54 7.44 -8.64 -14.05
N GLU A 55 7.85 -7.38 -14.02
CA GLU A 55 7.30 -6.38 -13.12
C GLU A 55 6.23 -5.57 -13.85
N SER A 56 5.00 -5.62 -13.33
CA SER A 56 3.88 -4.91 -13.94
C SER A 56 4.08 -3.39 -13.82
N PRO A 57 3.92 -2.64 -14.93
CA PRO A 57 3.96 -1.18 -14.83
C PRO A 57 2.87 -0.61 -13.93
N LEU A 58 1.74 -1.30 -13.76
CA LEU A 58 0.71 -0.84 -12.83
C LEU A 58 1.16 -0.98 -11.38
N VAL A 59 1.92 -2.03 -11.06
CA VAL A 59 2.51 -2.19 -9.73
C VAL A 59 3.55 -1.08 -9.50
N THR A 60 4.35 -0.78 -10.50
CA THR A 60 5.30 0.33 -10.44
C THR A 60 4.58 1.66 -10.22
N ALA A 61 3.47 1.90 -10.91
CA ALA A 61 2.65 3.10 -10.72
C ALA A 61 2.11 3.18 -9.29
N ALA A 62 1.70 2.05 -8.71
CA ALA A 62 1.20 2.01 -7.33
C ALA A 62 2.26 2.40 -6.31
N SER A 63 3.55 2.31 -6.66
CA SER A 63 4.63 2.72 -5.77
C SER A 63 4.66 4.24 -5.51
N ALA A 64 3.83 5.01 -6.24
CA ALA A 64 3.58 6.43 -5.91
C ALA A 64 3.03 6.60 -4.50
N VAL A 65 2.37 5.58 -3.98
CA VAL A 65 1.79 5.57 -2.63
C VAL A 65 2.68 4.69 -1.76
N ASP A 66 3.07 5.19 -0.60
CA ASP A 66 3.93 4.44 0.31
C ASP A 66 3.29 3.13 0.76
N ALA A 67 4.13 2.12 0.99
CA ALA A 67 3.67 0.77 1.29
C ALA A 67 2.69 0.69 2.47
N PRO A 68 2.89 1.40 3.60
CA PRO A 68 1.92 1.35 4.69
C PRO A 68 0.52 1.80 4.26
N VAL A 69 0.45 2.90 3.49
CA VAL A 69 -0.83 3.42 3.00
C VAL A 69 -1.45 2.44 1.99
N ARG A 70 -0.64 1.86 1.11
CA ARG A 70 -1.14 0.85 0.16
C ARG A 70 -1.77 -0.34 0.87
N ARG A 71 -1.12 -0.84 1.93
CA ARG A 71 -1.66 -1.95 2.73
C ARG A 71 -3.00 -1.60 3.34
N LEU A 72 -3.11 -0.39 3.88
CA LEU A 72 -4.35 0.10 4.46
C LEU A 72 -5.46 0.21 3.41
N LEU A 73 -5.15 0.79 2.25
CA LEU A 73 -6.14 0.99 1.19
C LEU A 73 -6.68 -0.33 0.64
N THR A 74 -5.85 -1.38 0.59
CA THR A 74 -6.29 -2.67 0.07
C THR A 74 -7.02 -3.52 1.09
N ALA A 75 -6.91 -3.21 2.37
CA ALA A 75 -7.52 -3.98 3.44
C ALA A 75 -8.79 -3.35 4.02
N THR A 76 -9.02 -2.05 3.75
CA THR A 76 -10.22 -1.36 4.24
C THR A 76 -11.18 -1.10 3.08
N HIS A 77 -12.44 -1.49 3.25
CA HIS A 77 -13.40 -1.47 2.15
C HIS A 77 -14.49 -0.41 2.33
N ASN A 78 -14.59 0.17 3.50
CA ASN A 78 -15.61 1.18 3.81
C ASN A 78 -15.20 1.96 5.05
N ASP A 79 -15.99 2.97 5.40
CA ASP A 79 -15.69 3.84 6.54
C ASP A 79 -15.68 3.09 7.87
N ARG A 80 -16.56 2.09 8.02
CA ARG A 80 -16.61 1.32 9.27
C ARG A 80 -15.31 0.53 9.50
N SER A 81 -14.80 -0.11 8.45
CA SER A 81 -13.55 -0.86 8.58
C SER A 81 -12.37 0.08 8.80
N LEU A 82 -12.34 1.21 8.09
CA LEU A 82 -11.30 2.22 8.30
C LEU A 82 -11.38 2.77 9.73
N GLY A 83 -12.57 3.07 10.20
CA GLY A 83 -12.78 3.59 11.56
C GLY A 83 -12.31 2.62 12.63
N LEU A 84 -12.54 1.33 12.45
CA LEU A 84 -12.07 0.32 13.39
C LEU A 84 -10.53 0.33 13.48
N LEU A 85 -9.87 0.42 12.32
CA LEU A 85 -8.40 0.47 12.30
C LEU A 85 -7.88 1.73 12.99
N VAL A 86 -8.50 2.88 12.71
CA VAL A 86 -8.12 4.14 13.36
C VAL A 86 -8.29 4.05 14.88
N GLU A 87 -9.39 3.43 15.34
CA GLU A 87 -9.61 3.26 16.77
C GLU A 87 -8.54 2.37 17.41
N LEU A 88 -8.14 1.30 16.74
CA LEU A 88 -7.08 0.43 17.26
C LEU A 88 -5.73 1.18 17.33
N VAL A 89 -5.44 2.01 16.34
CA VAL A 89 -4.23 2.85 16.36
C VAL A 89 -4.25 3.81 17.56
N ASP A 90 -5.39 4.44 17.81
CA ASP A 90 -5.49 5.48 18.83
C ASP A 90 -5.62 4.92 20.24
N ARG A 91 -6.37 3.83 20.40
CA ARG A 91 -6.64 3.24 21.72
C ARG A 91 -5.51 2.34 22.21
N GLY A 92 -4.75 1.77 21.28
CA GLY A 92 -3.82 0.71 21.60
C GLY A 92 -4.50 -0.64 21.74
N PRO A 93 -3.90 -1.60 22.46
CA PRO A 93 -4.46 -2.95 22.55
C PRO A 93 -5.90 -2.95 23.09
N CYS A 94 -6.78 -3.64 22.40
CA CYS A 94 -8.17 -3.83 22.80
C CYS A 94 -8.52 -5.29 22.74
N SER A 95 -9.23 -5.78 23.77
CA SER A 95 -9.77 -7.13 23.73
C SER A 95 -10.94 -7.20 22.74
N THR A 96 -11.24 -8.40 22.26
CA THR A 96 -12.41 -8.64 21.42
C THR A 96 -13.69 -8.19 22.13
N ILE A 97 -13.79 -8.47 23.43
CA ILE A 97 -14.94 -8.09 24.24
C ILE A 97 -15.08 -6.57 24.31
N GLU A 98 -13.97 -5.85 24.55
CA GLU A 98 -13.98 -4.38 24.57
C GLU A 98 -14.48 -3.81 23.25
N LEU A 99 -14.02 -4.38 22.13
CA LEU A 99 -14.41 -3.91 20.80
C LEU A 99 -15.91 -4.14 20.56
N LEU A 100 -16.42 -5.31 20.93
CA LEU A 100 -17.85 -5.61 20.78
C LEU A 100 -18.72 -4.72 21.68
N ASP A 101 -18.24 -4.41 22.88
CA ASP A 101 -18.97 -3.54 23.79
C ASP A 101 -18.94 -2.08 23.37
N SER A 102 -17.88 -1.65 22.71
CA SER A 102 -17.68 -0.24 22.34
C SER A 102 -18.36 0.14 21.03
N TYR A 103 -18.47 -0.79 20.10
CA TYR A 103 -18.96 -0.50 18.75
C TYR A 103 -20.10 -1.43 18.36
N ASP A 104 -20.98 -0.91 17.50
CA ASP A 104 -22.10 -1.67 16.98
C ASP A 104 -21.64 -2.58 15.84
N LEU A 105 -21.01 -3.68 16.22
CA LEU A 105 -20.53 -4.72 15.33
C LEU A 105 -20.98 -6.07 15.83
N CYS A 106 -21.40 -6.93 14.95
CA CYS A 106 -21.62 -8.32 15.35
C CYS A 106 -20.28 -9.06 15.40
N GLU A 107 -20.24 -10.15 16.15
CA GLU A 107 -19.01 -10.90 16.36
C GLU A 107 -18.39 -11.39 15.06
N SER A 108 -19.21 -11.90 14.13
CA SER A 108 -18.70 -12.41 12.86
C SER A 108 -18.11 -11.29 11.99
N ASP A 109 -18.74 -10.12 11.98
CA ASP A 109 -18.20 -8.97 11.22
C ASP A 109 -16.88 -8.52 11.81
N LEU A 110 -16.79 -8.44 13.13
CA LEU A 110 -15.55 -8.06 13.80
C LEU A 110 -14.42 -9.05 13.47
N HIS A 111 -14.67 -10.34 13.59
CA HIS A 111 -13.67 -11.36 13.27
C HIS A 111 -13.24 -11.29 11.81
N GLY A 112 -14.16 -11.03 10.89
CA GLY A 112 -13.83 -10.88 9.47
C GLY A 112 -12.91 -9.70 9.22
N LEU A 113 -13.22 -8.54 9.81
CA LEU A 113 -12.39 -7.34 9.67
C LEU A 113 -11.01 -7.55 10.27
N LEU A 114 -10.93 -8.11 11.47
CA LEU A 114 -9.64 -8.35 12.12
C LEU A 114 -8.79 -9.37 11.35
N ALA A 115 -9.40 -10.38 10.76
CA ALA A 115 -8.68 -11.35 9.93
C ALA A 115 -8.08 -10.69 8.69
N GLU A 116 -8.83 -9.81 8.03
CA GLU A 116 -8.32 -9.06 6.87
C GLU A 116 -7.18 -8.13 7.27
N PHE A 117 -7.34 -7.41 8.37
CA PHE A 117 -6.28 -6.52 8.86
C PHE A 117 -5.02 -7.30 9.24
N ARG A 118 -5.19 -8.44 9.87
CA ARG A 118 -4.06 -9.29 10.25
C ARG A 118 -3.32 -9.81 9.02
N ALA A 119 -4.05 -10.28 8.02
CA ALA A 119 -3.45 -10.76 6.77
C ALA A 119 -2.67 -9.65 6.06
N ALA A 120 -3.11 -8.40 6.19
CA ALA A 120 -2.43 -7.24 5.60
C ALA A 120 -1.29 -6.70 6.47
N GLY A 121 -1.08 -7.26 7.67
CA GLY A 121 -0.04 -6.79 8.58
C GLY A 121 -0.40 -5.52 9.33
N LEU A 122 -1.68 -5.19 9.41
CA LEU A 122 -2.15 -3.97 10.06
C LEU A 122 -2.49 -4.14 11.54
N VAL A 123 -2.81 -5.36 11.95
CA VAL A 123 -3.03 -5.69 13.35
C VAL A 123 -2.29 -6.97 13.71
N GLU A 124 -2.04 -7.14 15.00
CA GLU A 124 -1.42 -8.34 15.55
C GLU A 124 -2.14 -8.73 16.83
N GLU A 125 -2.03 -9.99 17.22
CA GLU A 125 -2.62 -10.46 18.46
C GLU A 125 -1.96 -9.77 19.64
N ALA A 126 -2.76 -9.43 20.64
CA ALA A 126 -2.33 -8.77 21.84
C ALA A 126 -3.21 -9.17 23.00
N THR A 127 -2.81 -8.81 24.20
CA THR A 127 -3.61 -9.02 25.40
C THR A 127 -3.95 -7.66 26.00
N SER A 128 -5.21 -7.49 26.37
CA SER A 128 -5.70 -6.29 27.03
C SER A 128 -6.49 -6.71 28.27
N HIS A 129 -6.06 -6.25 29.43
CA HIS A 129 -6.69 -6.58 30.71
C HIS A 129 -6.89 -8.08 30.93
N GLY A 130 -5.85 -8.87 30.52
CA GLY A 130 -5.89 -10.32 30.66
C GLY A 130 -6.72 -11.05 29.60
N GLU A 131 -7.37 -10.32 28.71
CA GLU A 131 -8.21 -10.89 27.66
C GLU A 131 -7.50 -10.84 26.31
N ARG A 132 -7.81 -11.81 25.45
CA ARG A 132 -7.29 -11.85 24.10
C ARG A 132 -7.86 -10.72 23.27
N GLY A 133 -7.02 -10.11 22.47
CA GLY A 133 -7.42 -9.05 21.58
C GLY A 133 -6.40 -8.74 20.53
N TYR A 134 -6.39 -7.51 20.07
CA TYR A 134 -5.57 -7.06 18.97
C TYR A 134 -5.03 -5.68 19.23
N ASP A 135 -3.89 -5.40 18.61
CA ASP A 135 -3.27 -4.08 18.61
C ASP A 135 -2.88 -3.72 17.19
N ALA A 136 -2.87 -2.44 16.89
CA ALA A 136 -2.37 -1.94 15.61
C ALA A 136 -0.85 -2.15 15.55
N THR A 137 -0.36 -2.53 14.38
CA THR A 137 1.09 -2.65 14.13
C THR A 137 1.69 -1.26 13.86
N ASP A 138 3.02 -1.18 13.89
CA ASP A 138 3.72 0.05 13.50
C ASP A 138 3.38 0.47 12.07
N LEU A 139 3.20 -0.50 11.18
CA LEU A 139 2.82 -0.24 9.81
C LEU A 139 1.46 0.46 9.74
N ALA A 140 0.48 -0.02 10.50
CA ALA A 140 -0.85 0.59 10.56
C ALA A 140 -0.78 2.01 11.12
N THR A 141 -0.02 2.20 12.18
CA THR A 141 0.16 3.51 12.81
C THR A 141 0.75 4.51 11.82
N ARG A 142 1.78 4.10 11.09
CA ARG A 142 2.39 4.97 10.07
C ARG A 142 1.42 5.30 8.95
N ALA A 143 0.63 4.32 8.50
CA ALA A 143 -0.35 4.53 7.44
C ALA A 143 -1.41 5.54 7.86
N VAL A 144 -1.96 5.38 9.04
CA VAL A 144 -2.99 6.30 9.57
C VAL A 144 -2.39 7.70 9.76
N ASP A 145 -1.19 7.79 10.30
CA ASP A 145 -0.53 9.08 10.52
C ASP A 145 -0.30 9.82 9.21
N GLN A 146 0.10 9.12 8.15
CA GLN A 146 0.30 9.74 6.84
C GLN A 146 -0.99 10.24 6.23
N LEU A 147 -2.11 9.59 6.52
CA LEU A 147 -3.42 9.98 5.98
C LEU A 147 -4.12 11.05 6.79
N ARG A 148 -3.77 11.18 8.07
CA ARG A 148 -4.30 12.25 8.89
C ARG A 148 -3.64 13.55 8.49
N THR A 149 -4.47 14.49 8.11
CA THR A 149 -3.98 15.82 7.85
C THR A 149 -4.07 16.62 9.14
N ASP A 150 -2.94 17.22 9.52
CA ASP A 150 -2.94 18.19 10.59
C ASP A 150 -3.63 19.44 10.09
N SER A 151 -4.69 19.77 10.72
CA SER A 151 -5.42 20.99 10.41
C SER A 151 -4.92 22.14 11.28
#